data_5c9150ca0ce80871f5e5145fce792882
#
_entry.id   5c9150ca0ce80871f5e5145fce792882
#
_cell.length_a   1.000
_cell.length_b   1.000
_cell.length_c   1.000
_cell.angle_alpha   90.00
_cell.angle_beta   90.00
_cell.angle_gamma   90.00
#
_symmetry.space_group_name_H-M   'P 1'
#
loop_
_entity.id
_entity.type
_entity.pdbx_description
1 polymer ?
#
loop_
_entity_poly.entity_id
_entity_poly.type
_entity_poly.pdbx_seq_one_letter_code
_entity_poly.pdbx_strand_id
1 'polypeptide(L)'
;GTTKEPRFGNPTPRIAECTGGMINAVGLQNPGVDKVISEELPKLKACFHKPVMANVSGFSVADYTYTCEKLDEEEQVGWLEVNVSCPNVHGGGMSFGTCPEAAAEVTAAVKKVTKKPVIVKLSPNVTDIVSIAKACEDAGADGISLINTLLGMRIDLRTRKPIIANKMGGFSGSAIFPVALRMVYQVAGAVKIPVVGMGGVSSAEDVVEMMLAGATAVEVGAANLVNPYACRDIIRGLPAVMEKYKIENLKDIIGGAK
;
A
#
# COMPACT_ATOMS: atom_id res chain seq x y z
N GLY A 1 -1.11 -2.17 8.62
CA GLY A 1 0.23 -1.67 8.94
C GLY A 1 0.58 -1.92 10.38
N THR A 2 1.84 -2.20 10.66
CA THR A 2 2.39 -2.36 11.99
C THR A 2 2.78 -0.98 12.54
N THR A 3 2.40 -0.68 13.77
CA THR A 3 2.78 0.55 14.48
C THR A 3 3.63 0.21 15.70
N LYS A 4 4.39 1.20 16.21
CA LYS A 4 5.18 1.05 17.43
C LYS A 4 4.32 0.49 18.56
N GLU A 5 3.26 1.19 18.92
CA GLU A 5 2.34 0.81 19.98
C GLU A 5 1.10 0.09 19.41
N PRO A 6 0.40 -0.77 20.20
CA PRO A 6 -0.88 -1.36 19.83
C PRO A 6 -1.95 -0.31 19.53
N ARG A 7 -2.81 -0.61 18.57
CA ARG A 7 -3.93 0.27 18.20
C ARG A 7 -5.23 -0.52 18.09
N PHE A 8 -6.29 -0.01 18.73
CA PHE A 8 -7.64 -0.57 18.59
C PHE A 8 -8.36 -0.11 17.31
N GLY A 9 -7.85 0.96 16.68
CA GLY A 9 -8.47 1.59 15.53
C GLY A 9 -9.52 2.63 15.92
N ASN A 10 -10.27 3.09 14.91
CA ASN A 10 -11.30 4.11 15.07
C ASN A 10 -12.65 3.51 15.57
N PRO A 11 -13.56 4.34 16.10
CA PRO A 11 -14.91 3.92 16.45
C PRO A 11 -15.68 3.32 15.26
N THR A 12 -16.58 2.39 15.57
CA THR A 12 -17.51 1.80 14.59
C THR A 12 -18.77 2.67 14.44
N PRO A 13 -19.47 2.58 13.27
CA PRO A 13 -19.14 1.83 12.06
C PRO A 13 -17.94 2.45 11.33
N ARG A 14 -16.99 1.63 10.88
CA ARG A 14 -15.74 2.09 10.27
C ARG A 14 -15.46 1.48 8.91
N ILE A 15 -16.39 0.68 8.39
CA ILE A 15 -16.35 0.07 7.05
C ILE A 15 -17.75 0.17 6.47
N ALA A 16 -17.85 0.47 5.18
CA ALA A 16 -19.11 0.46 4.44
C ALA A 16 -18.87 0.07 2.98
N GLU A 17 -19.79 -0.72 2.45
CA GLU A 17 -19.82 -1.04 1.02
C GLU A 17 -20.26 0.17 0.19
N CYS A 18 -19.79 0.25 -1.03
CA CYS A 18 -20.24 1.22 -2.03
C CYS A 18 -20.07 0.64 -3.44
N THR A 19 -20.64 1.31 -4.44
CA THR A 19 -20.57 0.88 -5.82
C THR A 19 -19.10 0.74 -6.26
N GLY A 20 -18.72 -0.46 -6.68
CA GLY A 20 -17.38 -0.76 -7.17
C GLY A 20 -16.30 -0.86 -6.10
N GLY A 21 -16.69 -0.94 -4.79
CA GLY A 21 -15.71 -1.09 -3.73
C GLY A 21 -16.25 -0.88 -2.33
N MET A 22 -15.38 -0.36 -1.47
CA MET A 22 -15.68 -0.13 -0.07
C MET A 22 -15.01 1.15 0.44
N ILE A 23 -15.61 1.75 1.46
CA ILE A 23 -15.01 2.85 2.23
C ILE A 23 -14.63 2.32 3.60
N ASN A 24 -13.43 2.60 4.06
CA ASN A 24 -12.99 2.24 5.39
C ASN A 24 -12.24 3.35 6.11
N ALA A 25 -12.39 3.38 7.41
CA ALA A 25 -11.59 4.18 8.33
C ALA A 25 -11.24 3.31 9.55
N VAL A 26 -10.61 2.15 9.31
CA VAL A 26 -10.26 1.19 10.38
C VAL A 26 -9.29 1.81 11.39
N GLY A 27 -8.37 2.67 10.96
CA GLY A 27 -7.49 3.42 11.86
C GLY A 27 -6.29 2.61 12.36
N LEU A 28 -5.71 1.78 11.48
CA LEU A 28 -4.50 0.99 11.76
C LEU A 28 -4.64 0.03 12.97
N GLN A 29 -5.77 -0.65 13.10
CA GLN A 29 -5.90 -1.67 14.16
C GLN A 29 -4.81 -2.73 13.98
N ASN A 30 -3.95 -2.86 14.99
CA ASN A 30 -2.85 -3.84 15.01
C ASN A 30 -2.31 -4.03 16.43
N PRO A 31 -1.64 -5.14 16.74
CA PRO A 31 -1.17 -5.46 18.09
C PRO A 31 0.10 -4.72 18.52
N GLY A 32 0.70 -3.89 17.65
CA GLY A 32 2.01 -3.27 17.87
C GLY A 32 3.17 -4.16 17.45
N VAL A 33 4.35 -3.55 17.20
CA VAL A 33 5.50 -4.25 16.62
C VAL A 33 6.00 -5.40 17.50
N ASP A 34 6.03 -5.24 18.80
CA ASP A 34 6.54 -6.28 19.70
C ASP A 34 5.69 -7.56 19.63
N LYS A 35 4.36 -7.44 19.56
CA LYS A 35 3.48 -8.59 19.38
C LYS A 35 3.47 -9.12 17.95
N VAL A 36 3.67 -8.27 16.95
CA VAL A 36 3.86 -8.74 15.56
C VAL A 36 5.07 -9.68 15.52
N ILE A 37 6.17 -9.32 16.15
CA ILE A 37 7.39 -10.12 16.21
C ILE A 37 7.21 -11.40 17.04
N SER A 38 6.67 -11.27 18.25
CA SER A 38 6.57 -12.39 19.19
C SER A 38 5.43 -13.37 18.92
N GLU A 39 4.36 -12.93 18.25
CA GLU A 39 3.15 -13.76 18.07
C GLU A 39 2.79 -13.95 16.58
N GLU A 40 2.71 -12.86 15.78
CA GLU A 40 2.13 -12.94 14.44
C GLU A 40 3.10 -13.49 13.40
N LEU A 41 4.37 -13.08 13.40
CA LEU A 41 5.39 -13.63 12.52
C LEU A 41 5.62 -15.14 12.76
N PRO A 42 5.72 -15.65 13.99
CA PRO A 42 5.80 -17.09 14.23
C PRO A 42 4.59 -17.87 13.70
N LYS A 43 3.36 -17.34 13.88
CA LYS A 43 2.15 -17.96 13.29
C LYS A 43 2.21 -17.99 11.76
N LEU A 44 2.65 -16.89 11.15
CA LEU A 44 2.80 -16.82 9.71
C LEU A 44 3.89 -17.80 9.22
N LYS A 45 5.03 -17.87 9.88
CA LYS A 45 6.14 -18.79 9.55
C LYS A 45 5.73 -20.25 9.59
N ALA A 46 4.78 -20.61 10.43
CA ALA A 46 4.24 -21.98 10.51
C ALA A 46 3.49 -22.42 9.23
N CYS A 47 2.95 -21.49 8.45
CA CYS A 47 2.17 -21.78 7.23
C CYS A 47 2.71 -21.15 5.96
N PHE A 48 3.68 -20.23 6.05
CA PHE A 48 4.27 -19.54 4.90
C PHE A 48 5.76 -19.30 5.12
N HIS A 49 6.59 -19.90 4.26
CA HIS A 49 8.05 -19.97 4.46
C HIS A 49 8.85 -19.00 3.58
N LYS A 50 8.18 -18.19 2.75
CA LYS A 50 8.85 -17.17 1.94
C LYS A 50 8.99 -15.87 2.71
N PRO A 51 9.97 -15.02 2.36
CA PRO A 51 10.03 -13.66 2.91
C PRO A 51 8.76 -12.87 2.63
N VAL A 52 8.37 -12.02 3.56
CA VAL A 52 7.21 -11.14 3.45
C VAL A 52 7.62 -9.68 3.49
N MET A 53 6.80 -8.83 2.93
CA MET A 53 6.91 -7.38 3.07
C MET A 53 6.10 -6.90 4.26
N ALA A 54 6.76 -6.30 5.24
CA ALA A 54 6.10 -5.75 6.43
C ALA A 54 5.68 -4.30 6.17
N ASN A 55 4.36 -4.03 6.22
CA ASN A 55 3.85 -2.67 6.13
C ASN A 55 4.00 -1.97 7.48
N VAL A 56 4.70 -0.85 7.50
CA VAL A 56 5.00 -0.03 8.68
C VAL A 56 4.27 1.29 8.59
N SER A 57 3.63 1.68 9.69
CA SER A 57 2.96 2.97 9.84
C SER A 57 3.37 3.63 11.15
N GLY A 58 3.44 4.95 11.17
CA GLY A 58 3.81 5.75 12.33
C GLY A 58 3.14 7.12 12.34
N PHE A 59 3.26 7.83 13.45
CA PHE A 59 2.72 9.17 13.65
C PHE A 59 3.83 10.22 13.86
N SER A 60 5.07 9.73 13.95
CA SER A 60 6.30 10.53 14.00
C SER A 60 7.44 9.80 13.29
N VAL A 61 8.47 10.50 12.89
CA VAL A 61 9.69 9.90 12.32
C VAL A 61 10.26 8.85 13.28
N ALA A 62 10.24 9.12 14.60
CA ALA A 62 10.69 8.19 15.62
C ALA A 62 9.89 6.89 15.69
N ASP A 63 8.57 6.93 15.42
CA ASP A 63 7.75 5.70 15.38
C ASP A 63 8.10 4.83 14.17
N TYR A 64 8.32 5.44 13.00
CA TYR A 64 8.76 4.72 11.80
C TYR A 64 10.13 4.07 12.01
N THR A 65 11.11 4.83 12.50
CA THR A 65 12.47 4.32 12.70
C THR A 65 12.50 3.19 13.73
N TYR A 66 11.83 3.35 14.87
CA TYR A 66 11.73 2.30 15.91
C TYR A 66 11.12 1.01 15.34
N THR A 67 9.99 1.13 14.63
CA THR A 67 9.29 -0.05 14.09
C THR A 67 10.11 -0.74 13.00
N CYS A 68 10.77 0.03 12.13
CA CYS A 68 11.63 -0.52 11.08
C CYS A 68 12.88 -1.19 11.65
N GLU A 69 13.53 -0.60 12.64
CA GLU A 69 14.70 -1.17 13.33
C GLU A 69 14.37 -2.52 13.97
N LYS A 70 13.24 -2.62 14.66
CA LYS A 70 12.77 -3.89 15.23
C LYS A 70 12.52 -4.97 14.18
N LEU A 71 11.88 -4.62 13.07
CA LEU A 71 11.57 -5.55 11.99
C LEU A 71 12.79 -5.89 11.12
N ASP A 72 13.86 -5.08 11.17
CA ASP A 72 15.11 -5.36 10.46
C ASP A 72 15.79 -6.65 10.94
N GLU A 73 15.62 -6.99 12.23
CA GLU A 73 16.19 -8.19 12.84
C GLU A 73 15.44 -9.48 12.46
N GLU A 74 14.21 -9.37 11.91
CA GLU A 74 13.34 -10.52 11.64
C GLU A 74 13.65 -11.18 10.28
N GLU A 75 14.16 -12.40 10.30
CA GLU A 75 14.57 -13.15 9.10
C GLU A 75 13.43 -13.31 8.06
N GLN A 76 12.18 -13.50 8.52
CA GLN A 76 11.03 -13.67 7.64
C GLN A 76 10.61 -12.38 6.94
N VAL A 77 11.00 -11.21 7.47
CA VAL A 77 10.76 -9.92 6.84
C VAL A 77 11.84 -9.65 5.79
N GLY A 78 11.48 -9.69 4.51
CA GLY A 78 12.40 -9.43 3.39
C GLY A 78 12.43 -7.97 2.95
N TRP A 79 11.35 -7.23 3.16
CA TRP A 79 11.17 -5.82 2.75
C TRP A 79 10.36 -5.06 3.78
N LEU A 80 10.60 -3.76 3.88
CA LEU A 80 9.82 -2.83 4.69
C LEU A 80 9.01 -1.91 3.77
N GLU A 81 7.68 -1.94 3.86
CA GLU A 81 6.80 -1.00 3.17
C GLU A 81 6.42 0.13 4.13
N VAL A 82 7.02 1.28 3.95
CA VAL A 82 6.79 2.47 4.79
C VAL A 82 5.56 3.22 4.29
N ASN A 83 4.47 3.11 5.02
CA ASN A 83 3.20 3.73 4.69
C ASN A 83 3.15 5.18 5.18
N VAL A 84 3.52 6.13 4.33
CA VAL A 84 3.47 7.57 4.63
C VAL A 84 2.09 8.18 4.46
N SER A 85 1.10 7.39 4.01
CA SER A 85 -0.25 7.85 3.62
C SER A 85 -1.22 8.01 4.80
N CYS A 86 -0.79 7.85 6.06
CA CYS A 86 -1.72 7.86 7.19
C CYS A 86 -2.28 9.27 7.43
N PRO A 87 -3.60 9.51 7.20
CA PRO A 87 -4.18 10.86 7.22
C PRO A 87 -4.48 11.41 8.62
N ASN A 88 -4.21 10.65 9.67
CA ASN A 88 -4.67 10.96 11.02
C ASN A 88 -3.53 11.32 11.97
N VAL A 89 -2.85 12.43 11.71
CA VAL A 89 -2.06 13.10 12.75
C VAL A 89 -2.99 14.08 13.48
N HIS A 90 -3.58 13.65 14.59
CA HIS A 90 -4.22 14.55 15.52
C HIS A 90 -3.16 15.49 16.09
N GLY A 91 -3.14 16.73 15.66
CA GLY A 91 -2.20 17.73 16.14
C GLY A 91 -1.77 18.78 15.11
N GLY A 92 -2.46 18.87 13.97
CA GLY A 92 -2.20 19.95 12.99
C GLY A 92 -0.97 19.73 12.09
N GLY A 93 -0.38 18.52 12.09
CA GLY A 93 0.68 18.16 11.16
C GLY A 93 0.13 17.68 9.82
N MET A 94 0.75 18.09 8.72
CA MET A 94 0.48 17.52 7.40
C MET A 94 0.80 16.02 7.42
N SER A 95 -0.03 15.21 6.72
CA SER A 95 0.31 13.80 6.47
C SER A 95 1.66 13.72 5.78
N PHE A 96 2.56 12.86 6.25
CA PHE A 96 3.89 12.69 5.65
C PHE A 96 3.84 12.39 4.14
N GLY A 97 2.75 11.81 3.66
CA GLY A 97 2.58 11.45 2.25
C GLY A 97 1.96 12.54 1.37
N THR A 98 1.73 13.76 1.88
CA THR A 98 1.16 14.87 1.09
C THR A 98 2.18 15.95 0.71
N CYS A 99 3.40 15.85 1.26
CA CYS A 99 4.49 16.79 1.04
C CYS A 99 5.77 16.01 0.70
N PRO A 100 6.46 16.35 -0.40
CA PRO A 100 7.70 15.69 -0.82
C PRO A 100 8.77 15.69 0.29
N GLU A 101 8.96 16.80 0.97
CA GLU A 101 9.99 16.99 2.00
C GLU A 101 9.72 16.08 3.20
N ALA A 102 8.48 15.97 3.65
CA ALA A 102 8.11 15.13 4.78
C ALA A 102 8.23 13.63 4.45
N ALA A 103 7.88 13.22 3.23
CA ALA A 103 8.07 11.85 2.76
C ALA A 103 9.57 11.50 2.65
N ALA A 104 10.39 12.42 2.16
CA ALA A 104 11.84 12.26 2.08
C ALA A 104 12.48 12.17 3.47
N GLU A 105 12.05 12.98 4.44
CA GLU A 105 12.55 12.95 5.82
C GLU A 105 12.34 11.58 6.45
N VAL A 106 11.12 11.03 6.39
CA VAL A 106 10.81 9.70 6.90
C VAL A 106 11.64 8.63 6.19
N THR A 107 11.73 8.71 4.86
CA THR A 107 12.50 7.77 4.04
C THR A 107 13.96 7.76 4.44
N ALA A 108 14.61 8.92 4.50
CA ALA A 108 16.01 9.05 4.88
C ALA A 108 16.28 8.58 6.32
N ALA A 109 15.36 8.84 7.24
CA ALA A 109 15.48 8.39 8.62
C ALA A 109 15.38 6.86 8.74
N VAL A 110 14.42 6.24 8.05
CA VAL A 110 14.24 4.77 8.03
C VAL A 110 15.46 4.10 7.38
N LYS A 111 15.98 4.62 6.27
CA LYS A 111 17.17 4.07 5.59
C LYS A 111 18.43 4.03 6.46
N LYS A 112 18.50 4.86 7.51
CA LYS A 112 19.65 4.86 8.45
C LYS A 112 19.59 3.72 9.47
N VAL A 113 18.42 3.15 9.74
CA VAL A 113 18.21 2.18 10.82
C VAL A 113 17.92 0.76 10.31
N THR A 114 17.83 0.55 9.00
CA THR A 114 17.57 -0.77 8.40
C THR A 114 18.53 -1.09 7.27
N LYS A 115 18.87 -2.37 7.14
CA LYS A 115 19.61 -2.93 5.98
C LYS A 115 18.67 -3.54 4.94
N LYS A 116 17.41 -3.75 5.31
CA LYS A 116 16.40 -4.30 4.39
C LYS A 116 15.98 -3.25 3.35
N PRO A 117 15.59 -3.69 2.14
CA PRO A 117 15.03 -2.79 1.16
C PRO A 117 13.80 -2.06 1.70
N VAL A 118 13.74 -0.74 1.47
CA VAL A 118 12.66 0.15 1.90
C VAL A 118 11.85 0.56 0.69
N ILE A 119 10.56 0.21 0.71
CA ILE A 119 9.57 0.60 -0.30
C ILE A 119 8.65 1.64 0.34
N VAL A 120 8.47 2.79 -0.29
CA VAL A 120 7.64 3.86 0.25
C VAL A 120 6.26 3.83 -0.40
N LYS A 121 5.21 3.67 0.43
CA LYS A 121 3.82 3.60 -0.02
C LYS A 121 3.17 4.96 -0.07
N LEU A 122 2.82 5.41 -1.27
CA LEU A 122 2.34 6.75 -1.55
C LEU A 122 0.82 6.89 -1.48
N SER A 123 0.39 8.09 -1.07
CA SER A 123 -1.02 8.51 -1.07
C SER A 123 -1.46 8.99 -2.46
N PRO A 124 -2.65 8.62 -2.94
CA PRO A 124 -3.23 9.18 -4.15
C PRO A 124 -3.88 10.55 -3.94
N ASN A 125 -4.03 11.00 -2.68
CA ASN A 125 -4.77 12.21 -2.33
C ASN A 125 -3.89 13.47 -2.41
N VAL A 126 -3.21 13.60 -3.54
CA VAL A 126 -2.25 14.66 -3.85
C VAL A 126 -2.42 15.12 -5.29
N THR A 127 -2.01 16.35 -5.59
CA THR A 127 -2.07 16.90 -6.94
C THR A 127 -0.94 16.34 -7.80
N ASP A 128 0.26 16.20 -7.24
CA ASP A 128 1.46 15.71 -7.93
C ASP A 128 2.13 14.57 -7.12
N ILE A 129 1.79 13.33 -7.49
CA ILE A 129 2.38 12.14 -6.86
C ILE A 129 3.82 11.90 -7.34
N VAL A 130 4.18 12.41 -8.52
CA VAL A 130 5.51 12.22 -9.11
C VAL A 130 6.57 12.97 -8.31
N SER A 131 6.28 14.18 -7.87
CA SER A 131 7.21 14.97 -7.03
C SER A 131 7.53 14.25 -5.72
N ILE A 132 6.53 13.61 -5.09
CA ILE A 132 6.72 12.84 -3.86
C ILE A 132 7.54 11.57 -4.12
N ALA A 133 7.25 10.85 -5.22
CA ALA A 133 8.00 9.65 -5.59
C ALA A 133 9.49 9.95 -5.81
N LYS A 134 9.81 11.03 -6.53
CA LYS A 134 11.19 11.49 -6.75
C LYS A 134 11.89 11.87 -5.46
N ALA A 135 11.22 12.60 -4.57
CA ALA A 135 11.79 12.97 -3.27
C ALA A 135 12.11 11.74 -2.40
N CYS A 136 11.28 10.68 -2.46
CA CYS A 136 11.56 9.42 -1.79
C CYS A 136 12.76 8.68 -2.44
N GLU A 137 12.83 8.64 -3.77
CA GLU A 137 13.98 8.07 -4.50
C GLU A 137 15.28 8.79 -4.13
N ASP A 138 15.29 10.13 -4.18
CA ASP A 138 16.45 10.95 -3.82
C ASP A 138 16.85 10.78 -2.34
N ALA A 139 15.90 10.46 -1.46
CA ALA A 139 16.14 10.14 -0.06
C ALA A 139 16.63 8.69 0.18
N GLY A 140 16.78 7.89 -0.88
CA GLY A 140 17.35 6.56 -0.84
C GLY A 140 16.35 5.42 -0.71
N ALA A 141 15.07 5.61 -1.05
CA ALA A 141 14.12 4.50 -1.18
C ALA A 141 14.61 3.47 -2.20
N ASP A 142 14.39 2.18 -1.92
CA ASP A 142 14.73 1.07 -2.83
C ASP A 142 13.58 0.74 -3.79
N GLY A 143 12.38 1.26 -3.52
CA GLY A 143 11.21 1.13 -4.37
C GLY A 143 10.08 2.05 -3.93
N ILE A 144 9.09 2.19 -4.80
CA ILE A 144 7.85 2.95 -4.54
C ILE A 144 6.67 1.99 -4.68
N SER A 145 5.75 2.00 -3.72
CA SER A 145 4.44 1.35 -3.88
C SER A 145 3.32 2.39 -3.93
N LEU A 146 2.37 2.19 -4.83
CA LEU A 146 1.21 3.06 -4.98
C LEU A 146 0.07 2.33 -5.67
N ILE A 147 -1.16 2.67 -5.30
CA ILE A 147 -1.63 3.76 -4.47
C ILE A 147 -2.26 3.24 -3.16
N ASN A 148 -2.21 4.04 -2.10
CA ASN A 148 -3.10 3.86 -0.97
C ASN A 148 -4.54 4.21 -1.39
N THR A 149 -5.49 4.28 -0.46
CA THR A 149 -6.90 4.52 -0.73
C THR A 149 -7.21 5.97 -1.09
N LEU A 150 -8.14 6.19 -2.02
CA LEU A 150 -8.70 7.52 -2.30
C LEU A 150 -9.60 7.96 -1.15
N LEU A 151 -9.59 9.25 -0.83
CA LEU A 151 -10.52 9.79 0.15
C LEU A 151 -11.94 9.81 -0.43
N GLY A 152 -12.88 9.22 0.31
CA GLY A 152 -14.27 9.12 -0.10
C GLY A 152 -15.25 9.25 1.07
N MET A 153 -16.54 9.37 0.75
CA MET A 153 -17.62 9.50 1.71
C MET A 153 -18.92 8.88 1.17
N ARG A 154 -19.74 8.36 2.07
CA ARG A 154 -21.12 7.99 1.80
C ARG A 154 -22.07 8.52 2.86
N ILE A 155 -23.30 8.83 2.46
CA ILE A 155 -24.39 9.25 3.35
C ILE A 155 -25.51 8.22 3.33
N ASP A 156 -25.95 7.80 4.48
CA ASP A 156 -27.18 7.01 4.67
C ASP A 156 -28.38 7.94 4.46
N LEU A 157 -29.15 7.69 3.41
CA LEU A 157 -30.30 8.52 3.04
C LEU A 157 -31.42 8.47 4.09
N ARG A 158 -31.54 7.38 4.85
CA ARG A 158 -32.57 7.23 5.88
C ARG A 158 -32.25 8.05 7.12
N THR A 159 -30.99 8.00 7.58
CA THR A 159 -30.54 8.73 8.76
C THR A 159 -30.03 10.13 8.45
N ARG A 160 -29.74 10.42 7.15
CA ARG A 160 -29.12 11.65 6.65
C ARG A 160 -27.78 11.97 7.31
N LYS A 161 -27.03 10.91 7.68
CA LYS A 161 -25.71 11.01 8.34
C LYS A 161 -24.65 10.28 7.52
N PRO A 162 -23.37 10.62 7.72
CA PRO A 162 -22.27 9.81 7.20
C PRO A 162 -22.39 8.35 7.65
N ILE A 163 -22.11 7.43 6.73
CA ILE A 163 -22.32 5.99 6.97
C ILE A 163 -21.28 5.39 7.92
N ILE A 164 -20.10 6.01 8.03
CA ILE A 164 -19.02 5.62 8.96
C ILE A 164 -18.80 6.72 10.01
N ALA A 165 -18.35 6.34 11.20
CA ALA A 165 -18.19 7.24 12.34
C ALA A 165 -17.19 8.37 12.04
N ASN A 166 -16.12 8.09 11.30
CA ASN A 166 -15.12 9.09 10.88
C ASN A 166 -15.62 10.05 9.79
N LYS A 167 -16.86 9.92 9.31
CA LYS A 167 -17.47 10.68 8.21
C LYS A 167 -16.84 10.37 6.85
N MET A 168 -15.54 10.53 6.70
CA MET A 168 -14.75 10.22 5.51
C MET A 168 -13.81 9.06 5.78
N GLY A 169 -13.49 8.29 4.73
CA GLY A 169 -12.57 7.14 4.80
C GLY A 169 -11.93 6.85 3.47
N GLY A 170 -11.01 5.89 3.46
CA GLY A 170 -10.35 5.44 2.26
C GLY A 170 -11.25 4.60 1.38
N PHE A 171 -11.40 4.98 0.13
CA PHE A 171 -12.13 4.25 -0.91
C PHE A 171 -11.18 3.30 -1.64
N SER A 172 -11.54 2.02 -1.70
CA SER A 172 -10.81 0.95 -2.39
C SER A 172 -11.77 0.02 -3.12
N GLY A 173 -11.26 -0.80 -4.04
CA GLY A 173 -12.03 -1.72 -4.89
C GLY A 173 -11.82 -1.45 -6.37
N SER A 174 -12.49 -2.20 -7.24
CA SER A 174 -12.28 -2.15 -8.69
C SER A 174 -12.50 -0.77 -9.31
N ALA A 175 -13.38 0.05 -8.72
CA ALA A 175 -13.65 1.39 -9.23
C ALA A 175 -12.46 2.36 -9.19
N ILE A 176 -11.44 2.10 -8.35
CA ILE A 176 -10.24 2.96 -8.31
C ILE A 176 -9.14 2.53 -9.28
N PHE A 177 -9.29 1.39 -9.95
CA PHE A 177 -8.25 0.82 -10.82
C PHE A 177 -7.73 1.80 -11.88
N PRO A 178 -8.57 2.53 -12.65
CA PRO A 178 -8.07 3.46 -13.66
C PRO A 178 -7.25 4.61 -13.09
N VAL A 179 -7.57 5.04 -11.85
CA VAL A 179 -6.80 6.09 -11.15
C VAL A 179 -5.44 5.55 -10.71
N ALA A 180 -5.42 4.33 -10.13
CA ALA A 180 -4.20 3.66 -9.74
C ALA A 180 -3.27 3.42 -10.93
N LEU A 181 -3.81 2.87 -12.01
CA LEU A 181 -3.07 2.58 -13.25
C LEU A 181 -2.40 3.83 -13.82
N ARG A 182 -3.16 4.96 -13.91
CA ARG A 182 -2.61 6.25 -14.34
C ARG A 182 -1.44 6.70 -13.45
N MET A 183 -1.60 6.62 -12.12
CA MET A 183 -0.55 7.05 -11.19
C MET A 183 0.69 6.16 -11.27
N VAL A 184 0.52 4.84 -11.40
CA VAL A 184 1.63 3.90 -11.63
C VAL A 184 2.38 4.25 -12.91
N TYR A 185 1.67 4.49 -14.02
CA TYR A 185 2.26 4.89 -15.29
C TYR A 185 3.10 6.18 -15.17
N GLN A 186 2.58 7.20 -14.47
CA GLN A 186 3.27 8.47 -14.26
C GLN A 186 4.53 8.30 -13.40
N VAL A 187 4.43 7.60 -12.28
CA VAL A 187 5.55 7.39 -11.35
C VAL A 187 6.62 6.51 -11.99
N ALA A 188 6.25 5.38 -12.59
CA ALA A 188 7.20 4.49 -13.26
C ALA A 188 7.91 5.13 -14.46
N GLY A 189 7.35 6.21 -15.03
CA GLY A 189 8.02 7.04 -16.05
C GLY A 189 9.00 8.06 -15.48
N ALA A 190 8.96 8.30 -14.17
CA ALA A 190 9.67 9.41 -13.55
C ALA A 190 10.78 8.99 -12.58
N VAL A 191 10.71 7.77 -12.03
CA VAL A 191 11.71 7.20 -11.11
C VAL A 191 12.49 6.06 -11.79
N LYS A 192 13.67 5.74 -11.27
CA LYS A 192 14.54 4.64 -11.75
C LYS A 192 14.42 3.39 -10.89
N ILE A 193 13.94 3.52 -9.67
CA ILE A 193 13.74 2.42 -8.73
C ILE A 193 12.45 1.64 -9.06
N PRO A 194 12.37 0.35 -8.65
CA PRO A 194 11.19 -0.47 -8.87
C PRO A 194 9.90 0.15 -8.36
N VAL A 195 8.80 -0.07 -9.10
CA VAL A 195 7.46 0.39 -8.74
C VAL A 195 6.56 -0.81 -8.48
N VAL A 196 5.89 -0.82 -7.33
CA VAL A 196 4.87 -1.81 -6.97
C VAL A 196 3.49 -1.19 -7.16
N GLY A 197 2.72 -1.73 -8.11
CA GLY A 197 1.38 -1.22 -8.45
C GLY A 197 0.30 -1.85 -7.58
N MET A 198 -0.61 -1.04 -7.06
CA MET A 198 -1.81 -1.50 -6.35
C MET A 198 -2.97 -0.53 -6.51
N GLY A 199 -4.18 -1.03 -6.28
CA GLY A 199 -5.42 -0.25 -6.31
C GLY A 199 -6.41 -0.80 -7.34
N GLY A 200 -7.42 -1.50 -6.84
CA GLY A 200 -8.50 -2.05 -7.65
C GLY A 200 -8.18 -3.32 -8.43
N VAL A 201 -6.98 -3.86 -8.34
CA VAL A 201 -6.58 -5.12 -8.98
C VAL A 201 -7.46 -6.27 -8.52
N SER A 202 -8.10 -6.98 -9.44
CA SER A 202 -9.06 -8.04 -9.18
C SER A 202 -8.99 -9.21 -10.18
N SER A 203 -8.21 -9.09 -11.24
CA SER A 203 -8.05 -10.08 -12.30
C SER A 203 -6.60 -10.23 -12.75
N ALA A 204 -6.30 -11.28 -13.51
CA ALA A 204 -5.00 -11.47 -14.14
C ALA A 204 -4.74 -10.42 -15.24
N GLU A 205 -5.77 -9.99 -15.94
CA GLU A 205 -5.69 -8.87 -16.90
C GLU A 205 -5.26 -7.58 -16.20
N ASP A 206 -5.83 -7.25 -15.03
CA ASP A 206 -5.44 -6.04 -14.27
C ASP A 206 -3.95 -6.08 -13.89
N VAL A 207 -3.42 -7.27 -13.56
CA VAL A 207 -1.97 -7.43 -13.29
C VAL A 207 -1.14 -7.11 -14.53
N VAL A 208 -1.54 -7.63 -15.69
CA VAL A 208 -0.84 -7.35 -16.96
C VAL A 208 -0.89 -5.85 -17.30
N GLU A 209 -2.05 -5.19 -17.10
CA GLU A 209 -2.16 -3.74 -17.31
C GLU A 209 -1.25 -2.94 -16.37
N MET A 210 -1.19 -3.30 -15.09
CA MET A 210 -0.27 -2.66 -14.13
C MET A 210 1.20 -2.82 -14.54
N MET A 211 1.59 -4.01 -15.03
CA MET A 211 2.94 -4.26 -15.52
C MET A 211 3.25 -3.47 -16.80
N LEU A 212 2.33 -3.43 -17.74
CA LEU A 212 2.44 -2.58 -18.94
C LEU A 212 2.59 -1.10 -18.58
N ALA A 213 1.92 -0.63 -17.54
CA ALA A 213 2.08 0.73 -17.02
C ALA A 213 3.46 0.98 -16.36
N GLY A 214 4.22 -0.08 -16.02
CA GLY A 214 5.57 -0.01 -15.49
C GLY A 214 5.72 -0.56 -14.08
N ALA A 215 4.71 -1.21 -13.51
CA ALA A 215 4.87 -1.91 -12.25
C ALA A 215 5.76 -3.15 -12.41
N THR A 216 6.72 -3.34 -11.52
CA THR A 216 7.59 -4.52 -11.45
C THR A 216 7.01 -5.63 -10.58
N ALA A 217 6.08 -5.27 -9.70
CA ALA A 217 5.28 -6.17 -8.89
C ALA A 217 3.88 -5.57 -8.66
N VAL A 218 2.91 -6.41 -8.28
CA VAL A 218 1.52 -5.98 -8.09
C VAL A 218 1.00 -6.50 -6.75
N GLU A 219 0.32 -5.63 -6.00
CA GLU A 219 -0.37 -5.99 -4.77
C GLU A 219 -1.89 -6.01 -4.98
N VAL A 220 -2.54 -6.99 -4.33
CA VAL A 220 -4.00 -7.17 -4.36
C VAL A 220 -4.55 -6.93 -2.96
N GLY A 221 -5.36 -5.89 -2.79
CA GLY A 221 -5.95 -5.50 -1.50
C GLY A 221 -7.41 -5.93 -1.36
N ALA A 222 -8.32 -5.01 -1.71
CA ALA A 222 -9.77 -5.15 -1.47
C ALA A 222 -10.40 -6.42 -2.08
N ALA A 223 -9.87 -6.94 -3.19
CA ALA A 223 -10.38 -8.16 -3.80
C ALA A 223 -10.30 -9.37 -2.86
N ASN A 224 -9.30 -9.44 -1.95
CA ASN A 224 -9.18 -10.51 -0.96
C ASN A 224 -10.28 -10.47 0.10
N LEU A 225 -10.92 -9.32 0.33
CA LEU A 225 -12.05 -9.18 1.26
C LEU A 225 -13.35 -9.70 0.65
N VAL A 226 -13.46 -9.69 -0.68
CA VAL A 226 -14.58 -10.26 -1.44
C VAL A 226 -14.38 -11.75 -1.68
N ASN A 227 -13.17 -12.13 -2.12
CA ASN A 227 -12.76 -13.50 -2.36
C ASN A 227 -11.40 -13.76 -1.69
N PRO A 228 -11.34 -14.51 -0.58
CA PRO A 228 -10.08 -14.78 0.13
C PRO A 228 -9.07 -15.57 -0.73
N TYR A 229 -9.48 -16.11 -1.87
CA TYR A 229 -8.64 -16.80 -2.83
C TYR A 229 -8.24 -15.93 -4.03
N ALA A 230 -8.54 -14.62 -4.02
CA ALA A 230 -8.30 -13.73 -5.16
C ALA A 230 -6.86 -13.79 -5.68
N CYS A 231 -5.85 -13.71 -4.83
CA CYS A 231 -4.46 -13.81 -5.25
C CYS A 231 -4.13 -15.14 -5.92
N ARG A 232 -4.63 -16.27 -5.37
CA ARG A 232 -4.45 -17.59 -5.97
C ARG A 232 -5.10 -17.66 -7.36
N ASP A 233 -6.30 -17.16 -7.48
CA ASP A 233 -7.09 -17.24 -8.71
C ASP A 233 -6.47 -16.34 -9.80
N ILE A 234 -6.01 -15.15 -9.43
CA ILE A 234 -5.23 -14.25 -10.31
C ILE A 234 -3.96 -14.96 -10.81
N ILE A 235 -3.14 -15.53 -9.90
CA ILE A 235 -1.90 -16.22 -10.28
C ILE A 235 -2.19 -17.39 -11.23
N ARG A 236 -3.24 -18.16 -10.98
CA ARG A 236 -3.65 -19.28 -11.84
C ARG A 236 -4.19 -18.82 -13.20
N GLY A 237 -4.76 -17.62 -13.25
CA GLY A 237 -5.27 -17.03 -14.51
C GLY A 237 -4.17 -16.43 -15.39
N LEU A 238 -3.01 -16.07 -14.83
CA LEU A 238 -1.93 -15.43 -15.60
C LEU A 238 -1.48 -16.22 -16.84
N PRO A 239 -1.26 -17.55 -16.81
CA PRO A 239 -0.84 -18.28 -18.01
C PRO A 239 -1.81 -18.14 -19.18
N ALA A 240 -3.12 -18.21 -18.93
CA ALA A 240 -4.12 -18.06 -19.97
C ALA A 240 -4.18 -16.63 -20.56
N VAL A 241 -3.99 -15.62 -19.70
CA VAL A 241 -3.90 -14.22 -20.14
C VAL A 241 -2.62 -13.99 -20.95
N MET A 242 -1.49 -14.56 -20.51
CA MET A 242 -0.23 -14.48 -21.25
C MET A 242 -0.35 -15.12 -22.64
N GLU A 243 -0.96 -16.31 -22.74
CA GLU A 243 -1.23 -16.97 -24.02
C GLU A 243 -2.11 -16.13 -24.94
N LYS A 244 -3.23 -15.62 -24.40
CA LYS A 244 -4.19 -14.76 -25.11
C LYS A 244 -3.54 -13.53 -25.74
N TYR A 245 -2.61 -12.89 -25.01
CA TYR A 245 -1.96 -11.66 -25.44
C TYR A 245 -0.54 -11.89 -25.98
N LYS A 246 -0.11 -13.15 -26.19
CA LYS A 246 1.20 -13.54 -26.75
C LYS A 246 2.37 -12.98 -25.92
N ILE A 247 2.25 -13.04 -24.61
CA ILE A 247 3.27 -12.63 -23.65
C ILE A 247 4.09 -13.86 -23.27
N GLU A 248 5.36 -13.92 -23.63
CA GLU A 248 6.24 -15.04 -23.31
C GLU A 248 6.76 -14.93 -21.87
N ASN A 249 7.10 -13.70 -21.43
CA ASN A 249 7.58 -13.46 -20.09
C ASN A 249 7.01 -12.13 -19.55
N LEU A 250 6.46 -12.16 -18.34
CA LEU A 250 5.90 -10.95 -17.71
C LEU A 250 6.92 -9.82 -17.53
N LYS A 251 8.22 -10.14 -17.39
CA LYS A 251 9.26 -9.11 -17.29
C LYS A 251 9.41 -8.29 -18.56
N ASP A 252 9.12 -8.87 -19.70
CA ASP A 252 9.34 -8.22 -21.01
C ASP A 252 8.28 -7.16 -21.31
N ILE A 253 7.14 -7.21 -20.61
CA ILE A 253 6.06 -6.23 -20.78
C ILE A 253 6.13 -5.04 -19.82
N ILE A 254 7.07 -5.06 -18.86
CA ILE A 254 7.16 -3.97 -17.86
C ILE A 254 7.44 -2.63 -18.56
N GLY A 255 6.48 -1.70 -18.43
CA GLY A 255 6.56 -0.39 -19.07
C GLY A 255 6.32 -0.39 -20.58
N GLY A 256 5.82 -1.49 -21.14
CA GLY A 256 5.56 -1.64 -22.57
C GLY A 256 4.44 -0.76 -23.14
N ALA A 257 3.70 -0.07 -22.28
CA ALA A 257 2.68 0.91 -22.69
C ALA A 257 3.25 2.33 -22.89
N LYS A 258 4.55 2.53 -22.75
CA LYS A 258 5.24 3.84 -22.91
C LYS A 258 5.76 4.01 -24.31
#